data_5e42f2e43a0eaedd697dcfc30fbb7be8
#
_entry.id   5e42f2e43a0eaedd697dcfc30fbb7be8
#
_cell.length_a   1.000
_cell.length_b   1.000
_cell.length_c   1.000
_cell.angle_alpha   90.00
_cell.angle_beta   90.00
_cell.angle_gamma   90.00
#
_symmetry.space_group_name_H-M   'P 1'
#
loop_
_entity.id
_entity.type
_entity.pdbx_description
1 polymer ?
#
loop_
_entity_poly.entity_id
_entity_poly.type
_entity_poly.pdbx_seq_one_letter_code
_entity_poly.pdbx_strand_id
1 'polypeptide(L)' 'MSPLKVTQVRSVVGSKQDHKRTVRALGLKRIRDSRVHEDTPQIRGMVQKVQHLVRAEEVE' A
#
# COMPACT_ATOMS: atom_id res chain seq x y z
N MET A 1 -6.85 -0.33 17.66
CA MET A 1 -6.85 0.39 16.38
C MET A 1 -7.35 -0.54 15.29
N SER A 2 -8.10 0.00 14.35
CA SER A 2 -8.68 -0.82 13.27
C SER A 2 -7.59 -1.25 12.30
N PRO A 3 -7.61 -2.49 11.82
CA PRO A 3 -6.69 -2.90 10.78
C PRO A 3 -7.00 -2.19 9.46
N LEU A 4 -5.96 -2.00 8.66
CA LEU A 4 -6.06 -1.34 7.38
C LEU A 4 -5.65 -2.32 6.29
N LYS A 5 -6.56 -2.60 5.35
CA LYS A 5 -6.28 -3.47 4.23
C LYS A 5 -5.80 -2.63 3.05
N VAL A 6 -4.60 -2.91 2.59
CA VAL A 6 -3.98 -2.22 1.46
C VAL A 6 -3.91 -3.17 0.28
N THR A 7 -4.48 -2.78 -0.83
CA THR A 7 -4.52 -3.57 -2.06
C THR A 7 -3.84 -2.82 -3.18
N GLN A 8 -2.94 -3.48 -3.88
CA GLN A 8 -2.31 -2.88 -5.05
C GLN A 8 -3.30 -2.93 -6.23
N VAL A 9 -3.67 -1.75 -6.73
CA VAL A 9 -4.66 -1.64 -7.81
C VAL A 9 -4.03 -1.31 -9.15
N ARG A 10 -2.77 -0.88 -9.16
CA ARG A 10 -2.05 -0.54 -10.39
C ARG A 10 -0.65 -1.13 -10.35
N SER A 11 -0.10 -1.43 -11.53
CA SER A 11 1.27 -1.92 -11.66
C SER A 11 2.26 -0.82 -11.27
N VAL A 12 3.38 -1.23 -10.65
CA VAL A 12 4.47 -0.31 -10.32
C VAL A 12 5.40 -0.07 -11.50
N VAL A 13 5.17 -0.73 -12.62
CA VAL A 13 5.96 -0.53 -13.82
C VAL A 13 5.83 0.91 -14.28
N GLY A 14 6.96 1.58 -14.48
CA GLY A 14 6.99 3.01 -14.82
C GLY A 14 6.94 3.94 -13.64
N SER A 15 6.76 3.43 -12.43
CA SER A 15 6.77 4.25 -11.22
C SER A 15 8.19 4.57 -10.77
N LYS A 16 8.32 5.64 -9.96
CA LYS A 16 9.60 6.00 -9.38
C LYS A 16 10.09 4.89 -8.46
N GLN A 17 11.41 4.79 -8.32
CA GLN A 17 12.03 3.78 -7.48
C GLN A 17 11.53 3.85 -6.03
N ASP A 18 11.35 5.06 -5.50
CA ASP A 18 10.84 5.25 -4.15
C ASP A 18 9.45 4.65 -3.98
N HIS A 19 8.60 4.80 -4.98
CA HIS A 19 7.25 4.26 -4.96
C HIS A 19 7.28 2.74 -4.98
N LYS A 20 8.14 2.16 -5.81
CA LYS A 20 8.32 0.70 -5.87
C LYS A 20 8.76 0.16 -4.51
N ARG A 21 9.70 0.83 -3.87
CA ARG A 21 10.19 0.42 -2.54
C ARG A 21 9.09 0.50 -1.50
N THR A 22 8.28 1.57 -1.54
CA THR A 22 7.19 1.75 -0.59
C THR A 22 6.14 0.67 -0.75
N VAL A 23 5.75 0.36 -1.99
CA VAL A 23 4.79 -0.71 -2.27
C VAL A 23 5.33 -2.06 -1.79
N ARG A 24 6.61 -2.32 -2.03
CA ARG A 24 7.25 -3.56 -1.57
C ARG A 24 7.30 -3.62 -0.05
N ALA A 25 7.58 -2.50 0.60
CA ALA A 25 7.60 -2.43 2.06
C ALA A 25 6.23 -2.71 2.68
N LEU A 26 5.16 -2.40 1.95
CA LEU A 26 3.80 -2.74 2.35
C LEU A 26 3.49 -4.23 2.15
N GLY A 27 4.39 -4.99 1.56
CA GLY A 27 4.22 -6.42 1.33
C GLY A 27 3.53 -6.76 0.02
N LEU A 28 3.30 -5.76 -0.83
CA LEU A 28 2.61 -5.94 -2.09
C LEU A 28 3.64 -6.24 -3.19
N LYS A 29 3.44 -7.35 -3.90
CA LYS A 29 4.39 -7.80 -4.92
C LYS A 29 3.86 -7.66 -6.34
N ARG A 30 2.55 -7.66 -6.49
CA ARG A 30 1.92 -7.60 -7.80
C ARG A 30 0.55 -6.92 -7.70
N ILE A 31 -0.02 -6.60 -8.85
CA ILE A 31 -1.36 -6.03 -8.92
C ILE A 31 -2.37 -7.00 -8.30
N ARG A 32 -3.34 -6.45 -7.59
CA ARG A 32 -4.37 -7.18 -6.84
C ARG A 32 -3.86 -7.90 -5.59
N ASP A 33 -2.57 -7.83 -5.29
CA ASP A 33 -2.07 -8.34 -4.03
C ASP A 33 -2.56 -7.43 -2.90
N SER A 34 -2.88 -8.01 -1.76
CA SER A 34 -3.38 -7.25 -0.63
C SER A 34 -2.75 -7.72 0.66
N ARG A 35 -2.62 -6.80 1.60
CA ARG A 35 -2.09 -7.07 2.93
C ARG A 35 -2.83 -6.26 3.95
N VAL A 36 -2.99 -6.82 5.14
CA VAL A 36 -3.58 -6.10 6.26
C VAL A 36 -2.47 -5.58 7.15
N HIS A 37 -2.51 -4.31 7.45
CA HIS A 37 -1.54 -3.64 8.33
C HIS A 37 -2.27 -2.95 9.47
N GLU A 38 -1.55 -2.67 10.54
CA GLU A 38 -2.09 -1.83 11.59
C GLU A 38 -2.23 -0.39 11.10
N ASP A 39 -3.29 0.27 11.52
CA ASP A 39 -3.53 1.65 11.16
C ASP A 39 -2.66 2.57 11.99
N THR A 40 -1.41 2.71 11.61
CA THR A 40 -0.43 3.57 12.27
C THR A 40 -0.09 4.75 11.38
N PRO A 41 0.40 5.86 11.97
CA PRO A 41 0.84 7.01 11.16
C PRO A 41 1.89 6.62 10.11
N GLN A 42 2.77 5.66 10.44
CA GLN A 42 3.79 5.21 9.51
C GLN A 42 3.17 4.53 8.29
N ILE A 43 2.23 3.63 8.51
CA ILE A 43 1.55 2.92 7.41
C ILE A 43 0.70 3.90 6.60
N ARG A 44 0.00 4.81 7.25
CA ARG A 44 -0.78 5.83 6.54
C ARG A 44 0.09 6.71 5.66
N GLY A 45 1.28 7.09 6.14
CA GLY A 45 2.22 7.87 5.35
C GLY A 45 2.71 7.12 4.12
N MET A 46 2.98 5.83 4.26
CA MET A 46 3.40 5.00 3.14
C MET A 46 2.28 4.86 2.11
N VAL A 47 1.06 4.62 2.56
CA VAL A 47 -0.10 4.51 1.68
C VAL A 47 -0.33 5.82 0.93
N GLN A 48 -0.25 6.95 1.64
CA GLN A 48 -0.45 8.25 1.02
C GLN A 48 0.58 8.52 -0.07
N LYS A 49 1.82 8.09 0.14
CA LYS A 49 2.88 8.27 -0.85
C LYS A 49 2.59 7.53 -2.15
N VAL A 50 1.93 6.38 -2.08
CA VAL A 50 1.64 5.55 -3.24
C VAL A 50 0.14 5.38 -3.47
N GLN A 51 -0.67 6.34 -3.03
CA GLN A 51 -2.13 6.24 -3.14
C GLN A 51 -2.63 6.08 -4.57
N HIS A 52 -1.83 6.48 -5.53
CA HIS A 52 -2.16 6.31 -6.95
C HIS A 52 -1.94 4.87 -7.44
N LEU A 53 -1.30 4.04 -6.63
CA LEU A 53 -0.99 2.65 -6.97
C LEU A 53 -1.76 1.66 -6.10
N VAL A 54 -2.21 2.08 -4.92
CA VAL A 54 -2.85 1.20 -3.95
C VAL A 54 -4.16 1.80 -3.46
N ARG A 55 -4.98 0.94 -2.90
CA ARG A 55 -6.22 1.35 -2.24
C ARG A 55 -6.19 0.83 -0.81
N ALA A 56 -6.46 1.70 0.14
CA ALA A 56 -6.51 1.34 1.55
C ALA A 56 -7.95 1.38 2.04
N GLU A 57 -8.36 0.35 2.76
CA GLU A 57 -9.71 0.24 3.33
C GLU A 57 -9.61 -0.16 4.78
N GLU A 58 -10.46 0.41 5.62
CA GLU A 58 -10.56 -0.04 6.99
C GLU A 58 -11.29 -1.38 7.04
N VAL A 59 -10.74 -2.29 7.83
CA VAL A 59 -11.31 -3.62 8.02
C VAL A 59 -11.74 -3.75 9.48
N GLU A 60 -12.96 -4.13 9.69
CA GLU A 60 -13.45 -4.37 11.05
C GLU A 60 -13.06 -5.74 11.57
#